data_692982c536e04021c0e22f4d67aaeed2
#
_entry.id   692982c536e04021c0e22f4d67aaeed2
#
_cell.length_a   1.000
_cell.length_b   1.000
_cell.length_c   1.000
_cell.angle_alpha   90.00
_cell.angle_beta   90.00
_cell.angle_gamma   90.00
#
_symmetry.space_group_name_H-M   'P 1'
#
loop_
_entity.id
_entity.type
_entity.pdbx_description
1 polymer ?
#
loop_
_entity_poly.entity_id
_entity_poly.type
_entity_poly.pdbx_seq_one_letter_code
_entity_poly.pdbx_strand_id
1 'polypeptide(L)'
;MKKIARFIAVAAVVLFAGFDANAETEYKEHVVGNADAPVTMIEYASYTCPHCADFHNDILPQIKKDFVDTGKVKVIFRDFPFEQIGATAAMLSRCVEPSRFDGFNSLLMQQQANWVSSKNPIEALFKLAKLAGLSQEKIDSCLADEKLLDKIIAVRKEAMDTHGFNSTPSFLINGEKVVGSGEYDRFKEIIESKLD
;
A
#
# COMPACT_ATOMS: atom_id res chain seq x y z
N MET A 1 38.86 63.27 33.35
CA MET A 1 37.75 62.35 33.61
C MET A 1 37.47 61.57 32.28
N LYS A 2 38.08 60.35 32.17
CA LYS A 2 37.98 59.54 30.94
C LYS A 2 36.87 58.52 31.13
N LYS A 3 35.80 58.61 30.32
CA LYS A 3 34.70 57.64 30.28
C LYS A 3 35.07 56.47 29.38
N ILE A 4 35.20 55.28 29.98
CA ILE A 4 35.49 54.02 29.28
C ILE A 4 34.12 53.43 28.87
N ALA A 5 33.83 53.40 27.58
CA ALA A 5 32.67 52.72 27.02
C ALA A 5 32.97 51.21 26.89
N ARG A 6 32.21 50.36 27.61
CA ARG A 6 32.27 48.89 27.48
C ARG A 6 31.34 48.48 26.36
N PHE A 7 31.92 47.94 25.30
CA PHE A 7 31.13 47.22 24.26
C PHE A 7 30.90 45.79 24.73
N ILE A 8 29.61 45.44 24.91
CA ILE A 8 29.17 44.08 25.17
C ILE A 8 28.91 43.44 23.77
N ALA A 9 29.77 42.50 23.38
CA ALA A 9 29.54 41.67 22.20
C ALA A 9 28.54 40.57 22.57
N VAL A 10 27.36 40.64 22.01
CA VAL A 10 26.36 39.58 22.10
C VAL A 10 26.66 38.55 20.99
N ALA A 11 27.21 37.41 21.38
CA ALA A 11 27.39 36.27 20.47
C ALA A 11 26.01 35.57 20.25
N ALA A 12 25.47 35.72 19.08
CA ALA A 12 24.28 34.98 18.67
C ALA A 12 24.67 33.53 18.38
N VAL A 13 24.29 32.61 19.27
CA VAL A 13 24.44 31.16 19.04
C VAL A 13 23.26 30.77 18.11
N VAL A 14 23.55 30.54 16.83
CA VAL A 14 22.63 29.96 15.88
C VAL A 14 22.55 28.45 16.13
N LEU A 15 21.51 28.00 16.84
CA LEU A 15 21.18 26.59 16.96
C LEU A 15 20.67 26.09 15.59
N PHE A 16 21.52 25.41 14.84
CA PHE A 16 21.09 24.58 13.75
C PHE A 16 20.31 23.40 14.34
N ALA A 17 18.99 23.49 14.36
CA ALA A 17 18.14 22.33 14.53
C ALA A 17 18.36 21.44 13.30
N GLY A 18 19.13 20.36 13.50
CA GLY A 18 19.23 19.30 12.49
C GLY A 18 17.83 18.75 12.22
N PHE A 19 17.33 18.97 11.03
CA PHE A 19 16.17 18.22 10.55
C PHE A 19 16.64 16.77 10.36
N ASP A 20 16.23 15.89 11.25
CA ASP A 20 16.34 14.45 11.02
C ASP A 20 15.51 14.11 9.79
N ALA A 21 16.20 13.90 8.67
CA ALA A 21 15.60 13.55 7.38
C ALA A 21 15.12 12.08 7.32
N ASN A 22 14.94 11.44 8.45
CA ASN A 22 14.40 10.09 8.55
C ASN A 22 12.87 10.17 8.79
N ALA A 23 12.13 10.67 7.81
CA ALA A 23 10.69 10.58 7.85
C ALA A 23 10.31 9.09 7.72
N GLU A 24 9.98 8.49 8.87
CA GLU A 24 9.42 7.13 8.96
C GLU A 24 8.22 7.02 8.01
N THR A 25 8.20 5.96 7.19
CA THR A 25 7.06 5.69 6.31
C THR A 25 5.92 5.12 7.15
N GLU A 26 4.89 5.92 7.37
CA GLU A 26 3.70 5.48 8.09
C GLU A 26 2.91 4.49 7.22
N TYR A 27 2.47 3.36 7.82
CA TYR A 27 1.53 2.47 7.15
C TYR A 27 0.17 3.17 7.04
N LYS A 28 -0.12 3.69 5.86
CA LYS A 28 -1.40 4.34 5.56
C LYS A 28 -2.31 3.39 4.79
N GLU A 29 -3.59 3.39 5.14
CA GLU A 29 -4.59 2.69 4.34
C GLU A 29 -4.62 3.29 2.92
N HIS A 30 -4.48 2.46 1.91
CA HIS A 30 -4.67 2.87 0.53
C HIS A 30 -6.12 2.66 0.14
N VAL A 31 -6.82 3.77 -0.05
CA VAL A 31 -8.25 3.81 -0.39
C VAL A 31 -8.41 4.25 -1.83
N VAL A 32 -9.18 3.48 -2.61
CA VAL A 32 -9.58 3.84 -3.97
C VAL A 32 -11.09 4.02 -3.98
N GLY A 33 -11.54 5.14 -4.52
CA GLY A 33 -12.94 5.55 -4.54
C GLY A 33 -13.26 6.68 -3.57
N ASN A 34 -14.55 6.98 -3.43
CA ASN A 34 -15.03 8.02 -2.51
C ASN A 34 -14.89 7.54 -1.05
N ALA A 35 -14.24 8.33 -0.21
CA ALA A 35 -14.07 8.01 1.22
C ALA A 35 -15.40 7.81 1.96
N ASP A 36 -16.48 8.47 1.50
CA ASP A 36 -17.83 8.40 2.08
C ASP A 36 -18.72 7.33 1.40
N ALA A 37 -18.15 6.46 0.55
CA ALA A 37 -18.90 5.41 -0.11
C ALA A 37 -19.61 4.49 0.92
N PRO A 38 -20.89 4.14 0.71
CA PRO A 38 -21.68 3.34 1.66
C PRO A 38 -21.14 1.92 1.83
N VAL A 39 -20.50 1.37 0.80
CA VAL A 39 -19.91 0.03 0.88
C VAL A 39 -18.39 0.14 0.95
N THR A 40 -17.81 -0.53 1.95
CA THR A 40 -16.36 -0.68 2.11
C THR A 40 -15.97 -2.11 1.75
N MET A 41 -15.12 -2.26 0.75
CA MET A 41 -14.48 -3.53 0.39
C MET A 41 -13.02 -3.48 0.79
N ILE A 42 -12.63 -4.29 1.77
CA ILE A 42 -11.23 -4.47 2.19
C ILE A 42 -10.71 -5.72 1.51
N GLU A 43 -9.66 -5.60 0.73
CA GLU A 43 -8.95 -6.72 0.11
C GLU A 43 -7.67 -7.01 0.87
N TYR A 44 -7.47 -8.26 1.26
CA TYR A 44 -6.21 -8.80 1.75
C TYR A 44 -5.54 -9.59 0.63
N ALA A 45 -4.42 -9.07 0.12
CA ALA A 45 -3.77 -9.60 -1.07
C ALA A 45 -2.25 -9.74 -0.91
N SER A 46 -1.68 -10.65 -1.69
CA SER A 46 -0.23 -10.76 -1.89
C SER A 46 0.11 -10.45 -3.34
N TYR A 47 1.15 -9.66 -3.54
CA TYR A 47 1.67 -9.33 -4.88
C TYR A 47 2.26 -10.54 -5.62
N THR A 48 2.48 -11.66 -4.94
CA THR A 48 2.99 -12.90 -5.52
C THR A 48 1.91 -13.98 -5.70
N CYS A 49 0.68 -13.71 -5.26
CA CYS A 49 -0.44 -14.64 -5.41
C CYS A 49 -1.06 -14.55 -6.81
N PRO A 50 -1.05 -15.62 -7.63
CA PRO A 50 -1.66 -15.58 -8.97
C PRO A 50 -3.15 -15.23 -8.95
N HIS A 51 -3.92 -15.76 -7.98
CA HIS A 51 -5.35 -15.45 -7.86
C HIS A 51 -5.61 -13.97 -7.48
N CYS A 52 -4.66 -13.29 -6.82
CA CYS A 52 -4.75 -11.85 -6.63
C CYS A 52 -4.56 -11.11 -7.96
N ALA A 53 -3.60 -11.56 -8.78
CA ALA A 53 -3.41 -11.00 -10.12
C ALA A 53 -4.65 -11.20 -11.01
N ASP A 54 -5.25 -12.40 -10.99
CA ASP A 54 -6.49 -12.70 -11.72
C ASP A 54 -7.62 -11.73 -11.29
N PHE A 55 -7.81 -11.57 -9.97
CA PHE A 55 -8.80 -10.62 -9.45
C PHE A 55 -8.54 -9.18 -9.91
N HIS A 56 -7.31 -8.72 -9.80
CA HIS A 56 -6.92 -7.35 -10.18
C HIS A 56 -7.01 -7.08 -11.68
N ASN A 57 -6.77 -8.10 -12.51
CA ASN A 57 -6.77 -7.94 -13.97
C ASN A 57 -8.16 -8.10 -14.57
N ASP A 58 -9.00 -8.98 -14.02
CA ASP A 58 -10.23 -9.41 -14.67
C ASP A 58 -11.48 -8.92 -13.94
N ILE A 59 -11.47 -8.82 -12.61
CA ILE A 59 -12.66 -8.57 -11.79
C ILE A 59 -12.68 -7.15 -11.23
N LEU A 60 -11.59 -6.72 -10.60
CA LEU A 60 -11.50 -5.39 -9.99
C LEU A 60 -11.79 -4.24 -10.96
N PRO A 61 -11.39 -4.29 -12.27
CA PRO A 61 -11.75 -3.24 -13.22
C PRO A 61 -13.26 -3.10 -13.42
N GLN A 62 -14.01 -4.21 -13.40
CA GLN A 62 -15.46 -4.19 -13.51
C GLN A 62 -16.08 -3.60 -12.25
N ILE A 63 -15.62 -4.00 -11.06
CA ILE A 63 -16.04 -3.42 -9.78
C ILE A 63 -15.75 -1.92 -9.74
N LYS A 64 -14.57 -1.50 -10.20
CA LYS A 64 -14.21 -0.08 -10.27
C LYS A 64 -15.21 0.68 -11.13
N LYS A 65 -15.46 0.24 -12.35
CA LYS A 65 -16.36 0.88 -13.30
C LYS A 65 -17.79 0.99 -12.76
N ASP A 66 -18.33 -0.10 -12.20
CA ASP A 66 -19.76 -0.18 -11.90
C ASP A 66 -20.09 0.37 -10.50
N PHE A 67 -19.13 0.35 -9.57
CA PHE A 67 -19.38 0.69 -8.16
C PHE A 67 -18.45 1.76 -7.60
N VAL A 68 -17.13 1.72 -7.89
CA VAL A 68 -16.19 2.68 -7.33
C VAL A 68 -16.32 4.05 -8.00
N ASP A 69 -16.33 4.07 -9.33
CA ASP A 69 -16.45 5.30 -10.13
C ASP A 69 -17.81 5.97 -9.95
N THR A 70 -18.83 5.18 -9.56
CA THR A 70 -20.16 5.68 -9.23
C THR A 70 -20.32 6.10 -7.76
N GLY A 71 -19.27 6.02 -6.96
CA GLY A 71 -19.25 6.41 -5.56
C GLY A 71 -19.96 5.46 -4.58
N LYS A 72 -20.34 4.26 -5.04
CA LYS A 72 -21.06 3.26 -4.24
C LYS A 72 -20.13 2.42 -3.35
N VAL A 73 -18.90 2.18 -3.82
CA VAL A 73 -17.88 1.35 -3.14
C VAL A 73 -16.60 2.13 -2.99
N LYS A 74 -15.94 1.97 -1.85
CA LYS A 74 -14.50 2.23 -1.68
C LYS A 74 -13.77 0.92 -1.47
N VAL A 75 -12.59 0.81 -2.08
CA VAL A 75 -11.71 -0.36 -1.93
C VAL A 75 -10.52 0.04 -1.08
N ILE A 76 -10.22 -0.77 -0.06
CA ILE A 76 -9.06 -0.62 0.81
C ILE A 76 -8.14 -1.81 0.57
N PHE A 77 -6.87 -1.55 0.24
CA PHE A 77 -5.88 -2.59 0.00
C PHE A 77 -5.04 -2.84 1.24
N ARG A 78 -5.02 -4.09 1.71
CA ARG A 78 -4.21 -4.56 2.83
C ARG A 78 -3.27 -5.68 2.41
N ASP A 79 -2.03 -5.57 2.87
CA ASP A 79 -0.99 -6.52 2.49
C ASP A 79 -1.11 -7.83 3.26
N PHE A 80 -0.97 -8.94 2.54
CA PHE A 80 -0.95 -10.29 3.10
C PHE A 80 0.20 -11.12 2.46
N PRO A 81 1.47 -10.71 2.65
CA PRO A 81 2.60 -11.42 2.04
C PRO A 81 2.82 -12.78 2.70
N PHE A 82 3.17 -13.81 1.90
CA PHE A 82 3.51 -15.14 2.38
C PHE A 82 5.03 -15.34 2.54
N GLU A 83 5.82 -14.62 1.77
CA GLU A 83 7.27 -14.75 1.68
C GLU A 83 7.95 -13.38 1.46
N GLN A 84 9.29 -13.38 1.54
CA GLN A 84 10.09 -12.15 1.53
C GLN A 84 9.86 -11.27 0.29
N ILE A 85 9.75 -11.86 -0.90
CA ILE A 85 9.58 -11.05 -2.11
C ILE A 85 8.20 -10.38 -2.17
N GLY A 86 7.16 -11.06 -1.67
CA GLY A 86 5.84 -10.47 -1.48
C GLY A 86 5.86 -9.32 -0.49
N ALA A 87 6.60 -9.47 0.63
CA ALA A 87 6.80 -8.40 1.60
C ALA A 87 7.57 -7.21 1.00
N THR A 88 8.62 -7.47 0.20
CA THR A 88 9.37 -6.43 -0.52
C THR A 88 8.46 -5.64 -1.46
N ALA A 89 7.60 -6.32 -2.23
CA ALA A 89 6.63 -5.65 -3.11
C ALA A 89 5.63 -4.81 -2.32
N ALA A 90 5.14 -5.32 -1.19
CA ALA A 90 4.26 -4.59 -0.28
C ALA A 90 4.94 -3.33 0.28
N MET A 91 6.18 -3.42 0.78
CA MET A 91 6.93 -2.26 1.24
C MET A 91 7.05 -1.19 0.14
N LEU A 92 7.49 -1.58 -1.06
CA LEU A 92 7.63 -0.64 -2.17
C LEU A 92 6.30 0.01 -2.56
N SER A 93 5.19 -0.73 -2.52
CA SER A 93 3.87 -0.18 -2.81
C SER A 93 3.44 0.89 -1.78
N ARG A 94 3.89 0.78 -0.53
CA ARG A 94 3.62 1.75 0.53
C ARG A 94 4.51 3.00 0.45
N CYS A 95 5.59 2.94 -0.32
CA CYS A 95 6.56 4.04 -0.45
C CYS A 95 6.34 4.92 -1.70
N VAL A 96 5.43 4.53 -2.59
CA VAL A 96 5.02 5.42 -3.70
C VAL A 96 4.15 6.55 -3.16
N GLU A 97 4.11 7.68 -3.90
CA GLU A 97 3.16 8.74 -3.60
C GLU A 97 1.72 8.21 -3.63
N PRO A 98 0.84 8.61 -2.71
CA PRO A 98 -0.53 8.09 -2.63
C PRO A 98 -1.30 8.16 -3.96
N SER A 99 -1.09 9.22 -4.75
CA SER A 99 -1.70 9.40 -6.07
C SER A 99 -1.22 8.39 -7.12
N ARG A 100 -0.10 7.71 -6.89
CA ARG A 100 0.49 6.71 -7.79
C ARG A 100 0.22 5.27 -7.34
N PHE A 101 -0.31 5.10 -6.12
CA PHE A 101 -0.51 3.77 -5.54
C PHE A 101 -1.35 2.86 -6.44
N ASP A 102 -2.52 3.32 -6.87
CA ASP A 102 -3.45 2.50 -7.67
C ASP A 102 -2.83 2.06 -9.00
N GLY A 103 -2.11 2.98 -9.67
CA GLY A 103 -1.37 2.66 -10.90
C GLY A 103 -0.22 1.68 -10.66
N PHE A 104 0.52 1.83 -9.57
CA PHE A 104 1.62 0.93 -9.24
C PHE A 104 1.11 -0.45 -8.80
N ASN A 105 0.06 -0.50 -7.99
CA ASN A 105 -0.62 -1.74 -7.59
C ASN A 105 -1.09 -2.53 -8.84
N SER A 106 -1.77 -1.85 -9.76
CA SER A 106 -2.19 -2.43 -11.03
C SER A 106 -1.00 -2.94 -11.87
N LEU A 107 0.08 -2.17 -11.95
CA LEU A 107 1.29 -2.56 -12.69
C LEU A 107 1.94 -3.82 -12.09
N LEU A 108 2.06 -3.90 -10.76
CA LEU A 108 2.61 -5.06 -10.08
C LEU A 108 1.80 -6.33 -10.37
N MET A 109 0.47 -6.23 -10.33
CA MET A 109 -0.43 -7.35 -10.60
C MET A 109 -0.44 -7.76 -12.08
N GLN A 110 -0.50 -6.80 -13.01
CA GLN A 110 -0.45 -7.07 -14.45
C GLN A 110 0.87 -7.72 -14.91
N GLN A 111 1.98 -7.32 -14.29
CA GLN A 111 3.31 -7.82 -14.62
C GLN A 111 3.75 -8.98 -13.71
N GLN A 112 2.85 -9.46 -12.82
CA GLN A 112 3.21 -10.42 -11.77
C GLN A 112 3.96 -11.63 -12.31
N ALA A 113 3.43 -12.32 -13.31
CA ALA A 113 4.07 -13.51 -13.88
C ALA A 113 5.48 -13.21 -14.40
N ASN A 114 5.70 -12.02 -14.97
CA ASN A 114 6.99 -11.62 -15.54
C ASN A 114 8.03 -11.34 -14.46
N TRP A 115 7.66 -10.54 -13.42
CA TRP A 115 8.67 -10.18 -12.41
C TRP A 115 8.88 -11.29 -11.38
N VAL A 116 7.84 -12.07 -11.00
CA VAL A 116 7.97 -13.18 -10.05
C VAL A 116 8.81 -14.33 -10.63
N SER A 117 8.62 -14.66 -11.91
CA SER A 117 9.35 -15.74 -12.59
C SER A 117 10.70 -15.32 -13.18
N SER A 118 11.09 -14.04 -13.02
CA SER A 118 12.36 -13.52 -13.50
C SER A 118 13.55 -14.27 -12.87
N LYS A 119 14.68 -14.35 -13.59
CA LYS A 119 15.95 -14.85 -13.02
C LYS A 119 16.41 -14.03 -11.81
N ASN A 120 16.07 -12.75 -11.76
CA ASN A 120 16.29 -11.85 -10.63
C ASN A 120 15.01 -11.09 -10.32
N PRO A 121 14.09 -11.67 -9.53
CA PRO A 121 12.80 -11.05 -9.24
C PRO A 121 12.91 -9.71 -8.52
N ILE A 122 13.90 -9.56 -7.63
CA ILE A 122 14.13 -8.28 -6.91
C ILE A 122 14.53 -7.16 -7.87
N GLU A 123 15.43 -7.44 -8.82
CA GLU A 123 15.81 -6.43 -9.82
C GLU A 123 14.64 -6.08 -10.74
N ALA A 124 13.84 -7.06 -11.14
CA ALA A 124 12.64 -6.83 -11.94
C ALA A 124 11.63 -5.95 -11.18
N LEU A 125 11.41 -6.24 -9.91
CA LEU A 125 10.54 -5.44 -9.03
C LEU A 125 11.05 -4.00 -8.88
N PHE A 126 12.37 -3.79 -8.71
CA PHE A 126 12.95 -2.44 -8.63
C PHE A 126 12.78 -1.65 -9.92
N LYS A 127 12.84 -2.31 -11.09
CA LYS A 127 12.54 -1.66 -12.36
C LYS A 127 11.09 -1.14 -12.41
N LEU A 128 10.14 -1.93 -11.94
CA LEU A 128 8.74 -1.51 -11.84
C LEU A 128 8.55 -0.36 -10.84
N ALA A 129 9.23 -0.43 -9.69
CA ALA A 129 9.19 0.64 -8.68
C ALA A 129 9.74 1.98 -9.24
N LYS A 130 10.82 1.92 -10.05
CA LYS A 130 11.35 3.10 -10.74
C LYS A 130 10.38 3.67 -11.78
N LEU A 131 9.66 2.83 -12.50
CA LEU A 131 8.59 3.27 -13.42
C LEU A 131 7.47 3.98 -12.66
N ALA A 132 7.16 3.55 -11.42
CA ALA A 132 6.22 4.22 -10.54
C ALA A 132 6.78 5.52 -9.91
N GLY A 133 8.05 5.87 -10.20
CA GLY A 133 8.69 7.13 -9.78
C GLY A 133 9.49 7.04 -8.49
N LEU A 134 9.81 5.84 -7.98
CA LEU A 134 10.75 5.69 -6.88
C LEU A 134 12.18 5.82 -7.38
N SER A 135 12.96 6.73 -6.78
CA SER A 135 14.42 6.77 -6.97
C SER A 135 15.09 5.57 -6.31
N GLN A 136 16.33 5.26 -6.66
CA GLN A 136 17.10 4.20 -5.98
C GLN A 136 17.21 4.48 -4.48
N GLU A 137 17.53 5.72 -4.12
CA GLU A 137 17.62 6.16 -2.72
C GLU A 137 16.30 5.93 -1.96
N LYS A 138 15.16 6.23 -2.59
CA LYS A 138 13.84 5.99 -1.97
C LYS A 138 13.53 4.50 -1.84
N ILE A 139 13.92 3.68 -2.82
CA ILE A 139 13.83 2.22 -2.74
C ILE A 139 14.64 1.71 -1.56
N ASP A 140 15.92 2.14 -1.45
CA ASP A 140 16.83 1.69 -0.40
C ASP A 140 16.33 2.11 0.99
N SER A 141 15.88 3.37 1.16
CA SER A 141 15.32 3.86 2.42
C SER A 141 14.01 3.16 2.79
N CYS A 142 13.15 2.88 1.81
CA CYS A 142 11.91 2.16 2.02
C CYS A 142 12.15 0.73 2.53
N LEU A 143 13.10 0.02 1.92
CA LEU A 143 13.42 -1.36 2.31
C LEU A 143 14.22 -1.46 3.61
N ALA A 144 14.84 -0.38 4.06
CA ALA A 144 15.49 -0.29 5.36
C ALA A 144 14.51 0.07 6.51
N ASP A 145 13.24 0.36 6.19
CA ASP A 145 12.23 0.72 7.18
C ASP A 145 11.64 -0.54 7.85
N GLU A 146 12.30 -1.00 8.92
CA GLU A 146 11.85 -2.17 9.69
C GLU A 146 10.46 -1.96 10.30
N LYS A 147 10.09 -0.74 10.68
CA LYS A 147 8.78 -0.46 11.26
C LYS A 147 7.66 -0.60 10.23
N LEU A 148 7.91 -0.21 8.97
CA LEU A 148 6.96 -0.46 7.89
C LEU A 148 6.77 -1.97 7.66
N LEU A 149 7.86 -2.74 7.65
CA LEU A 149 7.78 -4.19 7.53
C LEU A 149 6.98 -4.80 8.69
N ASP A 150 7.27 -4.40 9.93
CA ASP A 150 6.55 -4.86 11.12
C ASP A 150 5.03 -4.58 11.03
N LYS A 151 4.65 -3.41 10.51
CA LYS A 151 3.24 -3.06 10.28
C LYS A 151 2.58 -3.92 9.22
N ILE A 152 3.25 -4.20 8.10
CA ILE A 152 2.77 -5.11 7.06
C ILE A 152 2.52 -6.51 7.65
N ILE A 153 3.46 -7.01 8.43
CA ILE A 153 3.32 -8.33 9.09
C ILE A 153 2.19 -8.31 10.14
N ALA A 154 2.05 -7.20 10.89
CA ALA A 154 0.97 -7.03 11.86
C ALA A 154 -0.42 -7.04 11.19
N VAL A 155 -0.59 -6.38 10.04
CA VAL A 155 -1.84 -6.40 9.26
C VAL A 155 -2.20 -7.82 8.81
N ARG A 156 -1.22 -8.58 8.30
CA ARG A 156 -1.43 -10.00 7.98
C ARG A 156 -1.85 -10.79 9.21
N LYS A 157 -1.14 -10.61 10.34
CA LYS A 157 -1.43 -11.33 11.58
C LYS A 157 -2.84 -11.00 12.09
N GLU A 158 -3.23 -9.73 12.08
CA GLU A 158 -4.59 -9.31 12.44
C GLU A 158 -5.64 -10.00 11.58
N ALA A 159 -5.43 -10.05 10.24
CA ALA A 159 -6.35 -10.73 9.33
C ALA A 159 -6.50 -12.22 9.64
N MET A 160 -5.41 -12.89 10.03
CA MET A 160 -5.43 -14.30 10.45
C MET A 160 -6.17 -14.49 11.79
N ASP A 161 -5.82 -13.70 12.80
CA ASP A 161 -6.32 -13.86 14.17
C ASP A 161 -7.79 -13.43 14.31
N THR A 162 -8.17 -12.32 13.65
CA THR A 162 -9.49 -11.71 13.80
C THR A 162 -10.51 -12.25 12.79
N HIS A 163 -10.06 -12.50 11.56
CA HIS A 163 -10.95 -12.90 10.49
C HIS A 163 -10.78 -14.37 10.06
N GLY A 164 -9.74 -15.06 10.53
CA GLY A 164 -9.44 -16.45 10.16
C GLY A 164 -8.95 -16.59 8.71
N PHE A 165 -8.47 -15.51 8.09
CA PHE A 165 -7.95 -15.57 6.74
C PHE A 165 -6.60 -16.28 6.70
N ASN A 166 -6.46 -17.26 5.81
CA ASN A 166 -5.24 -18.03 5.61
C ASN A 166 -4.82 -18.16 4.14
N SER A 167 -5.56 -17.51 3.27
CA SER A 167 -5.33 -17.49 1.80
C SER A 167 -5.66 -16.13 1.21
N THR A 168 -5.16 -15.88 0.00
CA THR A 168 -5.40 -14.65 -0.76
C THR A 168 -5.92 -14.95 -2.17
N PRO A 169 -6.70 -14.04 -2.77
CA PRO A 169 -7.28 -12.86 -2.12
C PRO A 169 -8.36 -13.25 -1.11
N SER A 170 -8.50 -12.45 -0.04
CA SER A 170 -9.60 -12.54 0.91
C SER A 170 -10.19 -11.14 1.13
N PHE A 171 -11.50 -11.05 1.37
CA PHE A 171 -12.18 -9.77 1.41
C PHE A 171 -13.10 -9.65 2.62
N LEU A 172 -13.30 -8.40 3.05
CA LEU A 172 -14.40 -7.99 3.92
C LEU A 172 -15.23 -6.95 3.16
N ILE A 173 -16.49 -7.27 2.88
CA ILE A 173 -17.42 -6.35 2.21
C ILE A 173 -18.48 -5.94 3.25
N ASN A 174 -18.37 -4.74 3.81
CA ASN A 174 -19.14 -4.31 4.98
C ASN A 174 -19.18 -5.39 6.08
N GLY A 175 -18.02 -6.04 6.34
CA GLY A 175 -17.87 -7.08 7.34
C GLY A 175 -18.22 -8.50 6.90
N GLU A 176 -18.83 -8.70 5.74
CA GLU A 176 -19.04 -10.03 5.17
C GLU A 176 -17.74 -10.60 4.60
N LYS A 177 -17.41 -11.83 5.00
CA LYS A 177 -16.17 -12.51 4.58
C LYS A 177 -16.37 -13.20 3.23
N VAL A 178 -15.47 -12.90 2.28
CA VAL A 178 -15.40 -13.54 0.98
C VAL A 178 -13.98 -14.05 0.76
N VAL A 179 -13.80 -15.28 0.34
CA VAL A 179 -12.48 -15.89 0.10
C VAL A 179 -12.37 -16.33 -1.35
N GLY A 180 -11.21 -16.07 -1.94
CA GLY A 180 -10.88 -16.38 -3.34
C GLY A 180 -11.31 -15.29 -4.32
N SER A 181 -10.71 -15.31 -5.52
CA SER A 181 -10.98 -14.32 -6.58
C SER A 181 -12.42 -14.38 -7.08
N GLY A 182 -13.01 -15.58 -7.17
CA GLY A 182 -14.40 -15.76 -7.59
C GLY A 182 -14.68 -15.26 -9.01
N GLU A 183 -15.97 -15.01 -9.26
CA GLU A 183 -16.49 -14.41 -10.50
C GLU A 183 -17.03 -13.01 -10.17
N TYR A 184 -17.05 -12.09 -11.16
CA TYR A 184 -17.58 -10.73 -10.98
C TYR A 184 -19.01 -10.72 -10.41
N ASP A 185 -19.89 -11.57 -10.91
CA ASP A 185 -21.30 -11.63 -10.50
C ASP A 185 -21.45 -11.90 -9.00
N ARG A 186 -20.59 -12.73 -8.42
CA ARG A 186 -20.56 -12.97 -6.97
C ARG A 186 -20.30 -11.69 -6.18
N PHE A 187 -19.32 -10.90 -6.60
CA PHE A 187 -18.99 -9.62 -5.94
C PHE A 187 -20.13 -8.62 -6.13
N LYS A 188 -20.69 -8.57 -7.33
CA LYS A 188 -21.81 -7.71 -7.65
C LYS A 188 -23.01 -7.98 -6.75
N GLU A 189 -23.46 -9.24 -6.62
CA GLU A 189 -24.56 -9.64 -5.74
C GLU A 189 -24.32 -9.21 -4.28
N ILE A 190 -23.12 -9.46 -3.77
CA ILE A 190 -22.78 -9.07 -2.39
C ILE A 190 -22.80 -7.56 -2.23
N ILE A 191 -22.19 -6.81 -3.14
CA ILE A 191 -22.14 -5.35 -3.09
C ILE A 191 -23.55 -4.77 -3.16
N GLU A 192 -24.38 -5.22 -4.10
CA GLU A 192 -25.75 -4.76 -4.26
C GLU A 192 -26.57 -5.01 -3.00
N SER A 193 -26.41 -6.17 -2.35
CA SER A 193 -27.09 -6.48 -1.08
C SER A 193 -26.69 -5.57 0.10
N LYS A 194 -25.61 -4.79 -0.01
CA LYS A 194 -25.16 -3.82 1.02
C LYS A 194 -25.56 -2.39 0.67
N LEU A 195 -26.14 -2.16 -0.51
CA LEU A 195 -26.59 -0.84 -0.94
C LEU A 195 -28.07 -0.61 -0.64
N ASP A 196 -28.84 -1.70 -0.41
CA ASP A 196 -30.24 -1.68 0.00
C ASP A 196 -30.37 -1.44 1.52
#